data_a5309824335653db7ce2f6931ef58ffb
#
_entry.id   a5309824335653db7ce2f6931ef58ffb
#
_cell.length_a   1.000
_cell.length_b   1.000
_cell.length_c   1.000
_cell.angle_alpha   90.00
_cell.angle_beta   90.00
_cell.angle_gamma   90.00
#
_symmetry.space_group_name_H-M   'P 1'
#
loop_
_entity.id
_entity.type
_entity.pdbx_description
1 polymer ?
#
loop_
_entity_poly.entity_id
_entity_poly.type
_entity_poly.pdbx_seq_one_letter_code
_entity_poly.pdbx_strand_id
1 'polypeptide(L)'
;MAESMPDSRSGDPGSKASKGRRVPAGAPEQSLAKIIIVTGTPGVGKTVLGKLLAKTTGSTFLSLGDLVKMERLHKGFDRQTRSFIIDEPALERKLNGYFTAHQKEGIVFETHFVSPVVHKTRRMVAIVLRLDPIVLARRLRARKWPKAKIWDNVEAEMIDLSLYDSLKLLGRTRVYEIDATGKHSRELLHETLRMMSRRKGWSLNSSPNWLEKYDPVLLSKRIL
;
A
#
# COMPACT_ATOMS: atom_id res chain seq x y z
N MET A 1 -81.53 -13.76 34.34
CA MET A 1 -82.14 -12.66 33.54
C MET A 1 -80.95 -12.03 32.84
N ALA A 2 -80.66 -12.43 31.60
CA ALA A 2 -81.16 -11.88 30.35
C ALA A 2 -80.56 -10.46 30.20
N GLU A 3 -79.87 -10.10 29.29
CA GLU A 3 -79.88 -10.03 27.79
C GLU A 3 -78.82 -8.93 27.47
N SER A 4 -78.14 -8.80 26.47
CA SER A 4 -77.98 -9.23 25.09
C SER A 4 -77.06 -8.20 24.40
N MET A 5 -76.27 -8.64 23.49
CA MET A 5 -75.53 -7.82 22.54
C MET A 5 -76.43 -6.98 21.63
N PRO A 6 -75.95 -6.00 20.85
CA PRO A 6 -75.20 -6.27 19.62
C PRO A 6 -74.11 -5.23 19.23
N ASP A 7 -73.17 -5.74 18.53
CA ASP A 7 -72.46 -5.43 17.24
C ASP A 7 -72.76 -4.09 16.55
N SER A 8 -71.69 -3.37 16.19
CA SER A 8 -71.63 -2.64 14.90
C SER A 8 -70.18 -2.30 14.53
N ARG A 9 -69.80 -2.82 13.38
CA ARG A 9 -68.60 -2.56 12.58
C ARG A 9 -68.53 -1.11 12.09
N SER A 10 -67.34 -0.55 12.01
CA SER A 10 -66.97 0.33 10.93
C SER A 10 -65.46 0.33 10.74
N GLY A 11 -65.09 0.03 9.50
CA GLY A 11 -63.72 -0.13 9.09
C GLY A 11 -62.99 1.18 8.84
N ASP A 12 -61.70 1.12 8.97
CA ASP A 12 -60.76 2.16 8.52
C ASP A 12 -59.83 1.55 7.44
N PRO A 13 -59.71 2.13 6.27
CA PRO A 13 -58.79 1.66 5.24
C PRO A 13 -57.53 2.50 5.19
N GLY A 14 -56.39 1.81 5.35
CA GLY A 14 -55.28 2.17 4.51
C GLY A 14 -54.25 3.20 5.03
N SER A 15 -53.28 2.71 5.79
CA SER A 15 -51.98 3.35 5.84
C SER A 15 -50.97 2.42 5.07
N LYS A 16 -50.65 2.80 3.86
CA LYS A 16 -49.59 2.18 3.06
C LYS A 16 -48.24 2.51 3.72
N ALA A 17 -47.72 1.62 4.56
CA ALA A 17 -46.36 1.63 5.01
C ALA A 17 -45.42 1.47 3.81
N SER A 18 -44.66 2.51 3.51
CA SER A 18 -43.57 2.49 2.56
C SER A 18 -42.56 1.41 2.95
N LYS A 19 -42.42 0.44 2.06
CA LYS A 19 -41.37 -0.61 2.18
C LYS A 19 -40.00 0.09 2.12
N GLY A 20 -39.46 0.42 3.27
CA GLY A 20 -38.06 0.78 3.42
C GLY A 20 -37.23 -0.37 2.86
N ARG A 21 -36.47 -0.05 1.84
CA ARG A 21 -35.49 -0.90 1.21
C ARG A 21 -34.52 -1.40 2.30
N ARG A 22 -34.71 -2.62 2.80
CA ARG A 22 -33.76 -3.26 3.73
C ARG A 22 -32.44 -3.38 2.98
N VAL A 23 -31.47 -2.57 3.39
CA VAL A 23 -30.06 -2.79 3.10
C VAL A 23 -29.73 -4.16 3.72
N PRO A 24 -29.14 -5.12 2.99
CA PRO A 24 -28.78 -6.39 3.57
C PRO A 24 -27.76 -6.13 4.69
N ALA A 25 -28.17 -6.37 5.93
CA ALA A 25 -27.29 -6.44 7.05
C ALA A 25 -26.40 -7.68 6.86
N GLY A 26 -25.09 -7.48 6.76
CA GLY A 26 -24.15 -8.60 6.78
C GLY A 26 -23.06 -8.59 5.72
N ALA A 27 -22.49 -7.44 5.35
CA ALA A 27 -21.08 -7.47 5.01
C ALA A 27 -20.34 -7.54 6.35
N PRO A 28 -19.51 -8.58 6.60
CA PRO A 28 -18.70 -8.58 7.82
C PRO A 28 -17.85 -7.31 7.79
N GLU A 29 -17.93 -6.52 8.83
CA GLU A 29 -17.06 -5.41 9.17
C GLU A 29 -15.63 -5.94 9.39
N GLN A 30 -15.11 -6.61 8.39
CA GLN A 30 -13.74 -7.12 8.36
C GLN A 30 -12.90 -5.99 7.79
N SER A 31 -12.60 -5.11 8.71
CA SER A 31 -11.69 -3.99 8.65
C SER A 31 -10.60 -4.18 7.59
N LEU A 32 -10.71 -3.42 6.51
CA LEU A 32 -9.58 -3.07 5.64
C LEU A 32 -8.38 -2.74 6.52
N ALA A 33 -7.20 -3.20 6.14
CA ALA A 33 -5.99 -2.87 6.87
C ALA A 33 -5.95 -1.35 7.10
N LYS A 34 -5.82 -0.93 8.35
CA LYS A 34 -5.77 0.50 8.68
C LYS A 34 -4.53 1.19 8.13
N ILE A 35 -3.47 0.41 7.86
CA ILE A 35 -2.25 0.91 7.25
C ILE A 35 -1.89 0.04 6.05
N ILE A 36 -1.89 0.65 4.88
CA ILE A 36 -1.45 0.03 3.63
C ILE A 36 -0.08 0.62 3.28
N ILE A 37 0.95 -0.18 3.37
CA ILE A 37 2.30 0.20 2.98
C ILE A 37 2.43 -0.01 1.49
N VAL A 38 2.85 1.03 0.75
CA VAL A 38 3.25 0.92 -0.65
C VAL A 38 4.76 1.05 -0.71
N THR A 39 5.44 -0.05 -1.02
CA THR A 39 6.90 -0.14 -1.03
C THR A 39 7.45 -0.69 -2.34
N GLY A 40 8.76 -0.76 -2.46
CA GLY A 40 9.50 -1.18 -3.65
C GLY A 40 10.66 -0.22 -3.93
N THR A 41 11.49 -0.57 -4.88
CA THR A 41 12.68 0.21 -5.26
C THR A 41 12.32 1.64 -5.70
N PRO A 42 13.15 2.65 -5.45
CA PRO A 42 12.96 3.99 -6.01
C PRO A 42 12.77 3.96 -7.53
N GLY A 43 11.68 4.57 -8.04
CA GLY A 43 11.40 4.63 -9.49
C GLY A 43 10.32 3.67 -9.99
N VAL A 44 9.88 2.68 -9.20
CA VAL A 44 8.87 1.69 -9.62
C VAL A 44 7.45 2.27 -9.77
N GLY A 45 7.12 3.39 -9.10
CA GLY A 45 5.81 4.05 -9.23
C GLY A 45 4.99 4.15 -7.94
N LYS A 46 5.60 3.90 -6.79
CA LYS A 46 4.95 3.92 -5.47
C LYS A 46 4.07 5.12 -5.19
N THR A 47 4.62 6.32 -5.41
CA THR A 47 3.92 7.59 -5.10
C THR A 47 2.63 7.74 -5.91
N VAL A 48 2.65 7.32 -7.18
CA VAL A 48 1.48 7.40 -8.05
C VAL A 48 0.40 6.42 -7.58
N LEU A 49 0.78 5.15 -7.36
CA LEU A 49 -0.16 4.16 -6.85
C LEU A 49 -0.68 4.53 -5.46
N GLY A 50 0.21 4.97 -4.56
CA GLY A 50 -0.16 5.33 -3.19
C GLY A 50 -1.19 6.45 -3.12
N LYS A 51 -1.02 7.51 -3.92
CA LYS A 51 -1.98 8.61 -4.01
C LYS A 51 -3.33 8.16 -4.58
N LEU A 52 -3.32 7.33 -5.63
CA LEU A 52 -4.56 6.79 -6.21
C LEU A 52 -5.27 5.88 -5.22
N LEU A 53 -4.54 5.00 -4.55
CA LEU A 53 -5.09 4.08 -3.56
C LEU A 53 -5.70 4.85 -2.38
N ALA A 54 -5.00 5.83 -1.84
CA ALA A 54 -5.50 6.68 -0.76
C ALA A 54 -6.81 7.39 -1.14
N LYS A 55 -6.84 7.99 -2.34
CA LYS A 55 -8.05 8.64 -2.87
C LYS A 55 -9.22 7.67 -2.99
N THR A 56 -8.96 6.44 -3.48
CA THR A 56 -10.01 5.44 -3.72
C THR A 56 -10.55 4.82 -2.44
N THR A 57 -9.69 4.67 -1.42
CA THR A 57 -10.07 4.06 -0.13
C THR A 57 -10.50 5.08 0.93
N GLY A 58 -10.48 6.37 0.62
CA GLY A 58 -10.76 7.43 1.59
C GLY A 58 -9.70 7.53 2.70
N SER A 59 -8.48 7.07 2.43
CA SER A 59 -7.38 7.04 3.40
C SER A 59 -6.47 8.24 3.25
N THR A 60 -5.75 8.59 4.32
CA THR A 60 -4.72 9.63 4.27
C THR A 60 -3.46 9.09 3.59
N PHE A 61 -2.90 9.84 2.63
CA PHE A 61 -1.62 9.52 2.00
C PHE A 61 -0.45 10.11 2.79
N LEU A 62 0.53 9.30 3.15
CA LEU A 62 1.76 9.69 3.82
C LEU A 62 2.97 9.20 3.05
N SER A 63 3.85 10.09 2.61
CA SER A 63 5.14 9.76 2.01
C SER A 63 6.26 9.88 3.04
N LEU A 64 7.04 8.82 3.24
CA LEU A 64 8.20 8.87 4.14
C LEU A 64 9.20 9.95 3.72
N GLY A 65 9.48 10.05 2.43
CA GLY A 65 10.43 11.04 1.92
C GLY A 65 10.00 12.48 2.18
N ASP A 66 8.71 12.76 2.04
CA ASP A 66 8.15 14.09 2.31
C ASP A 66 8.13 14.36 3.82
N LEU A 67 7.74 13.38 4.63
CA LEU A 67 7.73 13.50 6.08
C LEU A 67 9.13 13.81 6.63
N VAL A 68 10.15 13.07 6.20
CA VAL A 68 11.54 13.28 6.61
C VAL A 68 12.02 14.69 6.29
N LYS A 69 11.67 15.22 5.12
CA LYS A 69 12.07 16.58 4.70
C LYS A 69 11.31 17.65 5.46
N MET A 70 9.99 17.54 5.54
CA MET A 70 9.12 18.58 6.15
C MET A 70 9.37 18.70 7.65
N GLU A 71 9.55 17.58 8.33
CA GLU A 71 9.73 17.53 9.79
C GLU A 71 11.21 17.50 10.20
N ARG A 72 12.13 17.60 9.22
CA ARG A 72 13.60 17.57 9.45
C ARG A 72 14.06 16.35 10.25
N LEU A 73 13.48 15.18 9.98
CA LEU A 73 13.76 13.92 10.69
C LEU A 73 15.05 13.26 10.16
N HIS A 74 16.13 14.03 10.08
CA HIS A 74 17.43 13.57 9.59
C HIS A 74 18.57 14.22 10.37
N LYS A 75 19.67 13.48 10.55
CA LYS A 75 20.92 13.90 11.22
C LYS A 75 21.92 14.55 10.27
N GLY A 76 21.66 14.49 8.96
CA GLY A 76 22.54 15.02 7.94
C GLY A 76 22.11 14.61 6.52
N PHE A 77 22.92 15.02 5.55
CA PHE A 77 22.76 14.67 4.14
C PHE A 77 24.06 14.07 3.61
N ASP A 78 24.00 12.84 3.17
CA ASP A 78 25.11 12.17 2.52
C ASP A 78 25.19 12.65 1.06
N ARG A 79 26.27 13.37 0.73
CA ARG A 79 26.51 13.90 -0.61
C ARG A 79 26.85 12.83 -1.64
N GLN A 80 27.48 11.73 -1.22
CA GLN A 80 27.87 10.63 -2.09
C GLN A 80 26.65 9.87 -2.59
N THR A 81 25.80 9.44 -1.68
CA THR A 81 24.55 8.75 -2.02
C THR A 81 23.40 9.70 -2.35
N ARG A 82 23.59 11.03 -2.15
CA ARG A 82 22.57 12.07 -2.29
C ARG A 82 21.29 11.71 -1.55
N SER A 83 21.42 11.32 -0.28
CA SER A 83 20.34 10.83 0.57
C SER A 83 20.40 11.44 1.97
N PHE A 84 19.27 11.60 2.62
CA PHE A 84 19.23 12.01 4.02
C PHE A 84 19.62 10.85 4.93
N ILE A 85 20.42 11.14 5.98
CA ILE A 85 20.72 10.20 7.06
C ILE A 85 19.59 10.32 8.07
N ILE A 86 18.69 9.35 8.09
CA ILE A 86 17.46 9.40 8.88
C ILE A 86 17.76 9.34 10.37
N ASP A 87 17.07 10.18 11.15
CA ASP A 87 16.96 10.04 12.60
C ASP A 87 15.88 9.03 12.95
N GLU A 88 16.25 7.74 13.04
CA GLU A 88 15.28 6.65 13.23
C GLU A 88 14.43 6.82 14.50
N PRO A 89 15.01 7.18 15.70
CA PRO A 89 14.20 7.40 16.89
C PRO A 89 13.18 8.55 16.77
N ALA A 90 13.58 9.64 16.10
CA ALA A 90 12.66 10.77 15.86
C ALA A 90 11.57 10.39 14.87
N LEU A 91 11.93 9.68 13.81
CA LEU A 91 10.98 9.16 12.83
C LEU A 91 9.98 8.20 13.48
N GLU A 92 10.45 7.29 14.33
CA GLU A 92 9.60 6.34 15.05
C GLU A 92 8.53 7.05 15.88
N ARG A 93 8.94 8.00 16.70
CA ARG A 93 8.00 8.79 17.53
C ARG A 93 6.97 9.50 16.66
N LYS A 94 7.41 10.13 15.57
CA LYS A 94 6.51 10.88 14.68
C LYS A 94 5.52 9.98 13.96
N LEU A 95 5.98 8.83 13.42
CA LEU A 95 5.11 7.86 12.75
C LEU A 95 4.08 7.25 13.70
N ASN A 96 4.48 6.90 14.93
CA ASN A 96 3.56 6.37 15.92
C ASN A 96 2.44 7.38 16.26
N GLY A 97 2.78 8.65 16.44
CA GLY A 97 1.80 9.73 16.64
C GLY A 97 0.86 9.88 15.44
N TYR A 98 1.42 9.86 14.23
CA TYR A 98 0.65 9.99 12.99
C TYR A 98 -0.32 8.84 12.79
N PHE A 99 0.13 7.60 12.99
CA PHE A 99 -0.72 6.41 12.87
C PHE A 99 -1.84 6.39 13.93
N THR A 100 -1.56 6.90 15.13
CA THR A 100 -2.57 7.02 16.18
C THR A 100 -3.63 8.06 15.83
N ALA A 101 -3.23 9.21 15.33
CA ALA A 101 -4.14 10.29 14.95
C ALA A 101 -5.11 9.90 13.82
N HIS A 102 -4.65 9.06 12.86
CA HIS A 102 -5.42 8.68 11.66
C HIS A 102 -5.99 7.25 11.72
N GLN A 103 -6.19 6.70 12.90
CA GLN A 103 -6.69 5.32 13.07
C GLN A 103 -8.09 5.08 12.48
N LYS A 104 -8.93 6.10 12.41
CA LYS A 104 -10.31 5.99 11.90
C LYS A 104 -10.35 5.95 10.37
N GLU A 105 -9.54 6.76 9.72
CA GLU A 105 -9.59 6.98 8.26
C GLU A 105 -8.75 5.95 7.48
N GLY A 106 -7.73 5.38 8.13
CA GLY A 106 -6.74 4.55 7.49
C GLY A 106 -5.62 5.38 6.82
N ILE A 107 -4.49 4.74 6.58
CA ILE A 107 -3.30 5.38 6.01
C ILE A 107 -2.76 4.55 4.86
N VAL A 108 -2.44 5.21 3.76
CA VAL A 108 -1.56 4.68 2.71
C VAL A 108 -0.18 5.29 2.90
N PHE A 109 0.75 4.47 3.38
CA PHE A 109 2.12 4.88 3.70
C PHE A 109 3.08 4.48 2.58
N GLU A 110 3.66 5.48 1.90
CA GLU A 110 4.65 5.27 0.85
C GLU A 110 6.05 5.31 1.41
N THR A 111 6.82 4.24 1.19
CA THR A 111 8.21 4.13 1.63
C THR A 111 9.04 3.31 0.64
N HIS A 112 10.36 3.44 0.66
CA HIS A 112 11.27 2.60 -0.11
C HIS A 112 11.88 1.46 0.73
N PHE A 113 11.67 1.48 2.02
CA PHE A 113 12.01 0.38 2.93
C PHE A 113 10.91 0.23 3.99
N VAL A 114 10.69 -0.99 4.42
CA VAL A 114 9.74 -1.27 5.51
C VAL A 114 10.53 -1.18 6.81
N SER A 115 10.33 -0.07 7.52
CA SER A 115 11.06 0.18 8.78
C SER A 115 10.59 -0.74 9.91
N PRO A 116 11.48 -1.17 10.82
CA PRO A 116 11.13 -1.88 12.06
C PRO A 116 10.06 -1.16 12.92
N VAL A 117 9.95 0.15 12.77
CA VAL A 117 8.95 1.00 13.46
C VAL A 117 7.51 0.57 13.16
N VAL A 118 7.32 0.02 11.98
CA VAL A 118 6.01 -0.41 11.48
C VAL A 118 5.52 -1.71 12.14
N HIS A 119 6.38 -2.38 12.92
CA HIS A 119 6.10 -3.68 13.55
C HIS A 119 4.97 -3.73 14.57
N LYS A 120 4.67 -2.63 15.22
CA LYS A 120 3.84 -2.67 16.45
C LYS A 120 2.34 -2.68 16.20
N THR A 121 1.87 -2.48 14.97
CA THR A 121 0.43 -2.44 14.68
C THR A 121 -0.02 -3.67 13.93
N ARG A 122 -0.96 -4.42 14.50
CA ARG A 122 -1.49 -5.70 13.96
C ARG A 122 -2.28 -5.57 12.64
N ARG A 123 -2.55 -4.36 12.15
CA ARG A 123 -3.42 -4.10 10.98
C ARG A 123 -2.66 -3.43 9.85
N MET A 124 -1.61 -4.09 9.37
CA MET A 124 -0.81 -3.61 8.26
C MET A 124 -0.76 -4.63 7.15
N VAL A 125 -0.76 -4.13 5.92
CA VAL A 125 -0.41 -4.90 4.73
C VAL A 125 0.60 -4.13 3.90
N ALA A 126 1.46 -4.85 3.17
CA ALA A 126 2.39 -4.24 2.24
C ALA A 126 2.02 -4.60 0.80
N ILE A 127 2.02 -3.59 -0.06
CA ILE A 127 1.99 -3.72 -1.51
C ILE A 127 3.42 -3.45 -2.00
N VAL A 128 4.08 -4.48 -2.48
CA VAL A 128 5.43 -4.39 -3.03
C VAL A 128 5.34 -4.25 -4.55
N LEU A 129 5.69 -3.07 -5.05
CA LEU A 129 5.77 -2.85 -6.50
C LEU A 129 7.12 -3.32 -7.02
N ARG A 130 7.06 -4.17 -8.05
CA ARG A 130 8.21 -4.65 -8.80
C ARG A 130 8.25 -3.97 -10.17
N LEU A 131 9.42 -3.86 -10.77
CA LEU A 131 9.57 -3.29 -12.10
C LEU A 131 10.75 -3.93 -12.81
N ASP A 132 10.57 -4.25 -14.09
CA ASP A 132 11.65 -4.74 -14.94
C ASP A 132 12.92 -3.87 -14.78
N PRO A 133 14.09 -4.47 -14.47
CA PRO A 133 15.36 -3.77 -14.20
C PRO A 133 15.79 -2.80 -15.30
N ILE A 134 15.54 -3.16 -16.58
CA ILE A 134 15.87 -2.27 -17.71
C ILE A 134 14.94 -1.06 -17.75
N VAL A 135 13.65 -1.26 -17.48
CA VAL A 135 12.67 -0.18 -17.41
C VAL A 135 12.99 0.73 -16.23
N LEU A 136 13.36 0.16 -15.08
CA LEU A 136 13.79 0.90 -13.90
C LEU A 136 15.01 1.77 -14.19
N ALA A 137 16.07 1.18 -14.75
CA ALA A 137 17.28 1.92 -15.14
C ALA A 137 16.96 3.11 -16.06
N ARG A 138 16.08 2.90 -17.05
CA ARG A 138 15.63 3.96 -17.97
C ARG A 138 14.92 5.10 -17.20
N ARG A 139 14.01 4.78 -16.28
CA ARG A 139 13.29 5.78 -15.46
C ARG A 139 14.24 6.58 -14.57
N LEU A 140 15.22 5.91 -13.93
CA LEU A 140 16.19 6.57 -13.05
C LEU A 140 17.18 7.43 -13.86
N ARG A 141 17.58 6.98 -15.05
CA ARG A 141 18.42 7.76 -15.98
C ARG A 141 17.70 9.04 -16.45
N ALA A 142 16.41 8.96 -16.75
CA ALA A 142 15.59 10.12 -17.10
C ALA A 142 15.48 11.14 -15.94
N ARG A 143 15.64 10.71 -14.69
CA ARG A 143 15.73 11.58 -13.50
C ARG A 143 17.14 12.14 -13.26
N LYS A 144 18.07 11.89 -14.17
CA LYS A 144 19.47 12.35 -14.09
C LYS A 144 20.17 11.84 -12.81
N TRP A 145 19.89 10.63 -12.38
CA TRP A 145 20.60 10.02 -11.27
C TRP A 145 22.01 9.58 -11.67
N PRO A 146 23.00 9.60 -10.75
CA PRO A 146 24.33 9.06 -10.99
C PRO A 146 24.26 7.58 -11.39
N LYS A 147 25.13 7.15 -12.30
CA LYS A 147 25.15 5.76 -12.79
C LYS A 147 25.29 4.73 -11.67
N ALA A 148 26.21 4.96 -10.71
CA ALA A 148 26.36 4.08 -9.57
C ALA A 148 25.04 3.93 -8.79
N LYS A 149 24.37 5.05 -8.48
CA LYS A 149 23.08 5.02 -7.78
C LYS A 149 21.97 4.35 -8.60
N ILE A 150 22.01 4.45 -9.93
CA ILE A 150 21.09 3.69 -10.80
C ILE A 150 21.34 2.20 -10.63
N TRP A 151 22.62 1.78 -10.66
CA TRP A 151 22.98 0.38 -10.52
C TRP A 151 22.59 -0.17 -9.16
N ASP A 152 22.91 0.51 -8.07
CA ASP A 152 22.51 0.09 -6.70
C ASP A 152 21.01 -0.20 -6.60
N ASN A 153 20.19 0.63 -7.24
CA ASN A 153 18.74 0.43 -7.22
C ASN A 153 18.29 -0.70 -8.15
N VAL A 154 18.93 -0.88 -9.29
CA VAL A 154 18.65 -1.99 -10.20
C VAL A 154 19.03 -3.31 -9.55
N GLU A 155 20.19 -3.38 -8.91
CA GLU A 155 20.64 -4.56 -8.17
C GLU A 155 19.68 -4.90 -7.02
N ALA A 156 19.28 -3.91 -6.21
CA ALA A 156 18.29 -4.08 -5.15
C ALA A 156 16.94 -4.62 -5.68
N GLU A 157 16.53 -4.20 -6.88
CA GLU A 157 15.33 -4.72 -7.55
C GLU A 157 15.53 -6.15 -8.02
N MET A 158 16.70 -6.50 -8.56
CA MET A 158 17.01 -7.85 -9.05
C MET A 158 17.04 -8.89 -7.94
N ILE A 159 17.54 -8.53 -6.75
CA ILE A 159 17.63 -9.42 -5.59
C ILE A 159 16.39 -9.35 -4.68
N ASP A 160 15.31 -8.75 -5.14
CA ASP A 160 14.01 -8.71 -4.43
C ASP A 160 14.07 -8.05 -3.03
N LEU A 161 15.00 -7.11 -2.81
CA LEU A 161 15.29 -6.56 -1.49
C LEU A 161 14.04 -6.04 -0.77
N SER A 162 13.23 -5.22 -1.45
CA SER A 162 11.99 -4.67 -0.85
C SER A 162 10.95 -5.74 -0.53
N LEU A 163 10.89 -6.81 -1.35
CA LEU A 163 10.01 -7.94 -1.11
C LEU A 163 10.48 -8.75 0.10
N TYR A 164 11.77 -9.08 0.14
CA TYR A 164 12.39 -9.81 1.25
C TYR A 164 12.15 -9.11 2.59
N ASP A 165 12.41 -7.81 2.67
CA ASP A 165 12.18 -7.02 3.88
C ASP A 165 10.71 -7.02 4.30
N SER A 166 9.81 -6.88 3.33
CA SER A 166 8.36 -6.90 3.58
C SER A 166 7.91 -8.25 4.13
N LEU A 167 8.38 -9.36 3.54
CA LEU A 167 8.05 -10.72 3.97
C LEU A 167 8.60 -11.03 5.36
N LYS A 168 9.83 -10.61 5.65
CA LYS A 168 10.48 -10.77 6.95
C LYS A 168 9.70 -10.03 8.05
N LEU A 169 9.20 -8.84 7.76
CA LEU A 169 8.54 -7.99 8.73
C LEU A 169 7.05 -8.32 8.93
N LEU A 170 6.33 -8.60 7.88
CA LEU A 170 4.87 -8.74 7.93
C LEU A 170 4.38 -10.17 7.73
N GLY A 171 5.23 -11.06 7.21
CA GLY A 171 4.86 -12.42 6.85
C GLY A 171 4.04 -12.49 5.56
N ARG A 172 3.98 -13.69 4.96
CA ARG A 172 3.40 -13.93 3.62
C ARG A 172 1.94 -13.51 3.47
N THR A 173 1.15 -13.67 4.50
CA THR A 173 -0.30 -13.38 4.45
C THR A 173 -0.65 -11.90 4.37
N ARG A 174 0.31 -11.02 4.65
CA ARG A 174 0.14 -9.57 4.68
C ARG A 174 0.96 -8.82 3.63
N VAL A 175 1.61 -9.56 2.73
CA VAL A 175 2.40 -8.98 1.63
C VAL A 175 1.74 -9.33 0.31
N TYR A 176 1.61 -8.34 -0.57
CA TYR A 176 1.10 -8.47 -1.93
C TYR A 176 2.16 -7.92 -2.88
N GLU A 177 2.57 -8.71 -3.83
CA GLU A 177 3.57 -8.32 -4.83
C GLU A 177 2.89 -8.08 -6.16
N ILE A 178 3.25 -6.98 -6.83
CA ILE A 178 2.66 -6.57 -8.11
C ILE A 178 3.75 -6.14 -9.07
N ASP A 179 3.87 -6.83 -10.21
CA ASP A 179 4.72 -6.39 -11.30
C ASP A 179 4.06 -5.21 -12.03
N ALA A 180 4.74 -4.05 -11.97
CA ALA A 180 4.31 -2.81 -12.60
C ALA A 180 4.81 -2.63 -14.04
N THR A 181 5.51 -3.63 -14.58
CA THR A 181 6.09 -3.58 -15.93
C THR A 181 4.98 -3.51 -16.97
N GLY A 182 5.03 -2.48 -17.81
CA GLY A 182 4.06 -2.29 -18.89
C GLY A 182 2.65 -1.86 -18.46
N LYS A 183 2.39 -1.75 -17.15
CA LYS A 183 1.05 -1.42 -16.63
C LYS A 183 0.87 0.08 -16.39
N HIS A 184 -0.31 0.58 -16.72
CA HIS A 184 -0.74 1.92 -16.36
C HIS A 184 -1.18 2.00 -14.89
N SER A 185 -1.13 3.19 -14.32
CA SER A 185 -1.46 3.40 -12.90
C SER A 185 -2.86 2.97 -12.49
N ARG A 186 -3.85 3.06 -13.39
CA ARG A 186 -5.23 2.58 -13.15
C ARG A 186 -5.28 1.05 -13.09
N GLU A 187 -4.56 0.37 -13.96
CA GLU A 187 -4.47 -1.11 -13.96
C GLU A 187 -3.84 -1.61 -12.66
N LEU A 188 -2.73 -0.97 -12.24
CA LEU A 188 -2.08 -1.26 -10.96
C LEU A 188 -3.04 -1.06 -9.78
N LEU A 189 -3.83 0.00 -9.78
CA LEU A 189 -4.84 0.24 -8.75
C LEU A 189 -5.88 -0.88 -8.71
N HIS A 190 -6.46 -1.24 -9.86
CA HIS A 190 -7.45 -2.30 -9.94
C HIS A 190 -6.90 -3.66 -9.48
N GLU A 191 -5.67 -3.99 -9.89
CA GLU A 191 -5.00 -5.22 -9.48
C GLU A 191 -4.75 -5.23 -7.96
N THR A 192 -4.25 -4.12 -7.41
CA THR A 192 -4.05 -3.95 -5.97
C THR A 192 -5.33 -4.21 -5.17
N LEU A 193 -6.41 -3.54 -5.55
CA LEU A 193 -7.71 -3.69 -4.86
C LEU A 193 -8.24 -5.12 -4.97
N ARG A 194 -8.11 -5.75 -6.14
CA ARG A 194 -8.51 -7.14 -6.35
C ARG A 194 -7.71 -8.13 -5.50
N MET A 195 -6.38 -7.93 -5.39
CA MET A 195 -5.53 -8.79 -4.57
C MET A 195 -5.86 -8.65 -3.09
N MET A 196 -6.03 -7.42 -2.61
CA MET A 196 -6.42 -7.15 -1.23
C MET A 196 -7.78 -7.75 -0.87
N SER A 197 -8.77 -7.71 -1.78
CA SER A 197 -10.09 -8.28 -1.55
C SER A 197 -10.08 -9.81 -1.45
N ARG A 198 -9.21 -10.47 -2.21
CA ARG A 198 -9.05 -11.94 -2.19
C ARG A 198 -8.33 -12.47 -0.96
N ARG A 199 -7.67 -11.62 -0.19
CA ARG A 199 -6.88 -11.97 1.01
C ARG A 199 -5.86 -13.11 0.80
N LYS A 200 -5.50 -13.38 -0.44
CA LYS A 200 -4.38 -14.26 -0.77
C LYS A 200 -3.12 -13.40 -0.73
N GLY A 201 -2.35 -13.52 0.33
CA GLY A 201 -1.04 -12.89 0.43
C GLY A 201 -0.06 -13.40 -0.62
N TRP A 202 1.20 -13.09 -0.44
CA TRP A 202 2.26 -13.42 -1.38
C TRP A 202 2.39 -14.94 -1.64
N SER A 203 2.64 -15.28 -2.90
CA SER A 203 2.92 -16.63 -3.38
C SER A 203 4.14 -16.60 -4.31
N LEU A 204 5.05 -17.57 -4.14
CA LEU A 204 6.27 -17.68 -4.93
C LEU A 204 6.00 -17.75 -6.45
N ASN A 205 4.90 -18.39 -6.83
CA ASN A 205 4.57 -18.62 -8.25
C ASN A 205 4.07 -17.35 -8.99
N SER A 206 3.93 -16.22 -8.29
CA SER A 206 3.50 -14.95 -8.88
C SER A 206 4.60 -13.88 -8.95
N SER A 207 5.79 -14.20 -8.42
CA SER A 207 6.93 -13.27 -8.38
C SER A 207 7.68 -13.23 -9.71
N PRO A 208 8.03 -12.05 -10.23
CA PRO A 208 8.98 -11.96 -11.32
C PRO A 208 10.38 -12.35 -10.82
N ASN A 209 11.02 -13.30 -11.47
CA ASN A 209 12.40 -13.68 -11.17
C ASN A 209 13.36 -12.95 -12.12
N TRP A 210 13.86 -11.80 -11.66
CA TRP A 210 14.74 -10.99 -12.50
C TRP A 210 16.12 -11.61 -12.70
N LEU A 211 16.62 -12.43 -11.76
CA LEU A 211 17.91 -13.12 -11.86
C LEU A 211 17.88 -14.27 -12.88
N GLU A 212 16.72 -14.88 -13.11
CA GLU A 212 16.57 -15.82 -14.23
C GLU A 212 16.51 -15.11 -15.59
N LYS A 213 15.94 -13.90 -15.62
CA LYS A 213 15.74 -13.14 -16.85
C LYS A 213 16.99 -12.39 -17.29
N TYR A 214 17.82 -11.93 -16.36
CA TYR A 214 18.96 -11.05 -16.62
C TYR A 214 20.21 -11.52 -15.89
N ASP A 215 21.32 -11.61 -16.64
CA ASP A 215 22.65 -11.74 -16.06
C ASP A 215 23.08 -10.40 -15.43
N PRO A 216 23.36 -10.35 -14.10
CA PRO A 216 23.75 -9.12 -13.42
C PRO A 216 25.01 -8.47 -13.98
N VAL A 217 26.01 -9.29 -14.38
CA VAL A 217 27.28 -8.79 -14.91
C VAL A 217 27.08 -8.13 -16.27
N LEU A 218 26.30 -8.77 -17.15
CA LEU A 218 25.99 -8.18 -18.45
C LEU A 218 25.12 -6.93 -18.34
N LEU A 219 24.17 -6.95 -17.42
CA LEU A 219 23.28 -5.81 -17.20
C LEU A 219 24.05 -4.60 -16.60
N SER A 220 24.99 -4.84 -15.67
CA SER A 220 25.82 -3.78 -15.08
C SER A 220 26.62 -3.05 -16.16
N LYS A 221 27.27 -3.77 -17.08
CA LYS A 221 28.03 -3.19 -18.21
C LYS A 221 27.18 -2.29 -19.13
N ARG A 222 25.86 -2.52 -19.18
CA ARG A 222 24.94 -1.68 -19.99
C ARG A 222 24.46 -0.43 -19.23
N ILE A 223 24.54 -0.44 -17.90
CA ILE A 223 24.03 0.63 -17.03
C ILE A 223 25.16 1.57 -16.59
N LEU A 224 26.29 1.02 -16.19
CA LEU A 224 27.50 1.76 -15.79
C LEU A 224 28.30 2.26 -17.00
#